data_d538cb736640cefeb1d139ec0520915b
#
_entry.id   d538cb736640cefeb1d139ec0520915b
#
_cell.length_a   1.000
_cell.length_b   1.000
_cell.length_c   1.000
_cell.angle_alpha   90.00
_cell.angle_beta   90.00
_cell.angle_gamma   90.00
#
_symmetry.space_group_name_H-M   'P 1'
#
loop_
_entity.id
_entity.type
_entity.pdbx_description
1 polymer ?
#
loop_
_entity_poly.entity_id
_entity_poly.type
_entity_poly.pdbx_seq_one_letter_code
_entity_poly.pdbx_strand_id
1 'polypeptide(L)'
;MIDCQDASPQQVGFPGVQTLVRLRRRGRRKSKKTTEIAYLISSLTLEELDAVGFLKLKRGYWVIESRLHHALDVTLGEDQSRVHNSKTAFALSLFRRVVVSFAQVWLEERRKINPRSRTTTRKFQKRFRHRKGGPERLQALIFSKSPNAWRLPK
;
A
#
# COMPACT_ATOMS: atom_id res chain seq x y z
N MET A 1 6.49 20.78 -4.76
CA MET A 1 7.34 21.63 -3.91
C MET A 1 7.17 21.15 -2.47
N ILE A 2 8.24 21.02 -1.76
CA ILE A 2 8.28 20.67 -0.34
C ILE A 2 9.10 21.72 0.39
N ASP A 3 8.61 22.20 1.51
CA ASP A 3 9.29 23.11 2.41
C ASP A 3 9.33 22.45 3.79
N CYS A 4 10.47 22.48 4.44
CA CYS A 4 10.67 21.94 5.78
C CYS A 4 11.23 23.03 6.69
N GLN A 5 10.78 23.06 7.93
CA GLN A 5 11.29 23.96 8.96
C GLN A 5 11.33 23.27 10.31
N ASP A 6 12.25 23.66 11.15
CA ASP A 6 12.27 23.21 12.54
C ASP A 6 11.00 23.68 13.26
N ALA A 7 10.51 22.83 14.14
CA ALA A 7 9.32 23.11 14.92
C ALA A 7 9.49 22.61 16.36
N SER A 8 8.88 23.30 17.30
CA SER A 8 8.88 22.88 18.69
C SER A 8 7.47 22.44 19.14
N PRO A 9 7.39 21.58 20.17
CA PRO A 9 6.11 21.17 20.76
C PRO A 9 5.25 22.36 21.20
N GLN A 10 5.87 23.43 21.67
CA GLN A 10 5.18 24.65 22.12
C GLN A 10 4.49 25.38 20.96
N GLN A 11 5.12 25.40 19.78
CA GLN A 11 4.58 26.06 18.59
C GLN A 11 3.46 25.28 17.92
N VAL A 12 3.59 23.96 17.91
CA VAL A 12 2.67 23.07 17.16
C VAL A 12 1.60 22.44 18.06
N GLY A 13 1.83 22.40 19.37
CA GLY A 13 0.94 21.75 20.33
C GLY A 13 0.97 20.23 20.27
N PHE A 14 2.02 19.64 19.69
CA PHE A 14 2.16 18.20 19.55
C PHE A 14 3.47 17.71 20.21
N PRO A 15 3.41 16.76 21.17
CA PRO A 15 4.59 16.27 21.88
C PRO A 15 5.61 15.63 20.93
N GLY A 16 6.89 15.96 21.11
CA GLY A 16 7.99 15.33 20.39
C GLY A 16 8.14 15.80 18.93
N VAL A 17 7.39 16.80 18.48
CA VAL A 17 7.60 17.36 17.14
C VAL A 17 8.93 18.10 17.07
N GLN A 18 9.67 17.89 15.98
CA GLN A 18 10.93 18.57 15.66
C GLN A 18 10.92 19.22 14.28
N THR A 19 10.11 18.70 13.37
CA THR A 19 10.03 19.25 12.00
C THR A 19 8.58 19.40 11.56
N LEU A 20 8.27 20.55 10.97
CA LEU A 20 7.04 20.84 10.24
C LEU A 20 7.35 20.81 8.74
N VAL A 21 6.60 20.00 8.00
CA VAL A 21 6.76 19.83 6.56
C VAL A 21 5.52 20.32 5.84
N ARG A 22 5.68 21.24 4.90
CA ARG A 22 4.63 21.72 4.00
C ARG A 22 4.81 21.13 2.61
N LEU A 23 3.84 20.34 2.17
CA LEU A 23 3.81 19.77 0.84
C LEU A 23 2.84 20.52 -0.05
N ARG A 24 3.31 21.05 -1.16
CA ARG A 24 2.46 21.66 -2.19
C ARG A 24 2.42 20.77 -3.42
N ARG A 25 1.26 20.20 -3.69
CA ARG A 25 0.98 19.41 -4.88
C ARG A 25 0.23 20.25 -5.90
N ARG A 26 0.77 20.31 -7.11
CA ARG A 26 0.06 20.93 -8.26
C ARG A 26 -0.40 19.79 -9.18
N GLY A 27 -1.66 19.83 -9.53
CA GLY A 27 -2.28 18.87 -10.46
C GLY A 27 -3.04 19.60 -11.56
N ARG A 28 -3.33 18.86 -12.65
CA ARG A 28 -4.25 19.32 -13.69
C ARG A 28 -5.26 18.21 -13.94
N ARG A 29 -6.54 18.54 -13.76
CA ARG A 29 -7.64 17.61 -14.02
C ARG A 29 -8.66 18.27 -14.93
N LYS A 30 -8.91 17.67 -16.11
CA LYS A 30 -9.85 18.21 -17.10
C LYS A 30 -9.67 19.72 -17.30
N SER A 31 -8.50 20.16 -17.70
CA SER A 31 -8.13 21.58 -17.94
C SER A 31 -8.06 22.48 -16.71
N LYS A 32 -8.57 22.07 -15.55
CA LYS A 32 -8.52 22.86 -14.30
C LYS A 32 -7.23 22.58 -13.56
N LYS A 33 -6.48 23.63 -13.25
CA LYS A 33 -5.30 23.54 -12.37
C LYS A 33 -5.78 23.44 -10.92
N THR A 34 -5.26 22.48 -10.19
CA THR A 34 -5.51 22.31 -8.75
C THR A 34 -4.22 22.44 -7.97
N THR A 35 -4.28 23.09 -6.83
CA THR A 35 -3.18 23.17 -5.86
C THR A 35 -3.71 22.63 -4.53
N GLU A 36 -3.04 21.63 -4.01
CA GLU A 36 -3.31 21.06 -2.70
C GLU A 36 -2.11 21.33 -1.80
N ILE A 37 -2.38 21.73 -0.57
CA ILE A 37 -1.37 21.93 0.47
C ILE A 37 -1.67 20.94 1.59
N ALA A 38 -0.66 20.15 1.98
CA ALA A 38 -0.71 19.26 3.12
C ALA A 38 0.41 19.59 4.09
N TYR A 39 0.13 19.55 5.38
CA TYR A 39 1.11 19.69 6.43
C TYR A 39 1.37 18.34 7.09
N LEU A 40 2.63 18.08 7.40
CA LEU A 40 3.07 16.91 8.14
C LEU A 40 3.92 17.39 9.31
N ILE A 41 3.86 16.65 10.39
CA ILE A 41 4.73 16.81 11.55
C ILE A 41 5.61 15.57 11.70
N SER A 42 6.83 15.76 12.18
CA SER A 42 7.78 14.68 12.39
C SER A 42 8.55 14.88 13.68
N SER A 43 8.91 13.78 14.32
CA SER A 43 9.89 13.73 15.42
C SER A 43 11.34 13.63 14.94
N LEU A 44 11.57 13.51 13.64
CA LEU A 44 12.91 13.53 13.04
C LEU A 44 13.31 15.00 12.80
N THR A 45 14.59 15.28 13.00
CA THR A 45 15.20 16.58 12.70
C THR A 45 15.50 16.72 11.20
N LEU A 46 15.80 17.94 10.75
CA LEU A 46 16.26 18.19 9.38
C LEU A 46 17.68 17.64 9.12
N GLU A 47 18.47 17.42 10.16
CA GLU A 47 19.78 16.76 10.06
C GLU A 47 19.65 15.26 9.82
N GLU A 48 18.64 14.60 10.44
CA GLU A 48 18.37 13.17 10.27
C GLU A 48 17.70 12.86 8.95
N LEU A 49 16.85 13.76 8.45
CA LEU A 49 16.08 13.53 7.23
C LEU A 49 15.86 14.83 6.45
N ASP A 50 16.35 14.87 5.24
CA ASP A 50 16.17 16.00 4.33
C ASP A 50 14.74 16.05 3.72
N ALA A 51 14.44 17.13 3.01
CA ALA A 51 13.16 17.33 2.36
C ALA A 51 12.78 16.21 1.37
N VAL A 52 13.78 15.64 0.68
CA VAL A 52 13.56 14.53 -0.25
C VAL A 52 13.23 13.25 0.51
N GLY A 53 13.87 13.03 1.64
CA GLY A 53 13.59 11.92 2.56
C GLY A 53 12.16 11.98 3.10
N PHE A 54 11.69 13.14 3.56
CA PHE A 54 10.30 13.35 3.99
C PHE A 54 9.29 13.03 2.86
N LEU A 55 9.61 13.43 1.63
CA LEU A 55 8.77 13.10 0.48
C LEU A 55 8.73 11.59 0.20
N LYS A 56 9.86 10.89 0.34
CA LYS A 56 9.93 9.42 0.21
C LYS A 56 9.13 8.72 1.29
N LEU A 57 9.25 9.16 2.57
CA LEU A 57 8.45 8.63 3.68
C LEU A 57 6.95 8.81 3.44
N LYS A 58 6.52 10.00 3.03
CA LYS A 58 5.11 10.27 2.71
C LYS A 58 4.60 9.36 1.59
N ARG A 59 5.39 9.16 0.55
CA ARG A 59 5.03 8.26 -0.55
C ARG A 59 5.00 6.80 -0.09
N GLY A 60 5.93 6.39 0.76
CA GLY A 60 5.97 5.05 1.35
C GLY A 60 4.73 4.76 2.19
N TYR A 61 4.33 5.70 3.05
CA TYR A 61 3.11 5.60 3.84
C TYR A 61 1.85 5.47 2.96
N TRP A 62 1.76 6.23 1.87
CA TRP A 62 0.65 6.14 0.92
C TRP A 62 0.53 4.79 0.22
N VAL A 63 1.61 4.01 0.19
CA VAL A 63 1.59 2.64 -0.36
C VAL A 63 0.74 1.72 0.51
N ILE A 64 0.73 1.89 1.83
CA ILE A 64 -0.11 1.12 2.76
C ILE A 64 -1.58 1.37 2.43
N GLU A 65 -1.98 2.64 2.31
CA GLU A 65 -3.34 3.02 1.97
C GLU A 65 -3.78 2.45 0.61
N SER A 66 -2.98 2.67 -0.43
CA SER A 66 -3.35 2.32 -1.80
C SER A 66 -3.21 0.84 -2.13
N ARG A 67 -2.33 0.11 -1.45
CA ARG A 67 -2.08 -1.31 -1.74
C ARG A 67 -2.75 -2.24 -0.76
N LEU A 68 -2.64 -1.98 0.54
CA LEU A 68 -3.19 -2.87 1.56
C LEU A 68 -4.67 -2.57 1.82
N HIS A 69 -5.01 -1.39 2.32
CA HIS A 69 -6.39 -1.05 2.67
C HIS A 69 -7.32 -1.11 1.46
N HIS A 70 -6.97 -0.47 0.35
CA HIS A 70 -7.76 -0.56 -0.88
C HIS A 70 -7.94 -2.01 -1.37
N ALA A 71 -6.94 -2.89 -1.20
CA ALA A 71 -7.08 -4.28 -1.60
C ALA A 71 -8.01 -5.06 -0.65
N LEU A 72 -7.96 -4.79 0.66
CA LEU A 72 -8.86 -5.40 1.64
C LEU A 72 -10.30 -4.94 1.43
N ASP A 73 -10.54 -3.64 1.32
CA ASP A 73 -11.86 -3.03 1.28
C ASP A 73 -12.53 -3.22 -0.08
N VAL A 74 -11.86 -2.84 -1.15
CA VAL A 74 -12.45 -2.82 -2.50
C VAL A 74 -12.34 -4.17 -3.21
N THR A 75 -11.21 -4.88 -3.07
CA THR A 75 -11.00 -6.14 -3.81
C THR A 75 -11.56 -7.33 -3.05
N LEU A 76 -11.36 -7.40 -1.74
CA LEU A 76 -11.81 -8.49 -0.88
C LEU A 76 -13.09 -8.18 -0.10
N GLY A 77 -13.60 -6.95 -0.16
CA GLY A 77 -14.86 -6.52 0.43
C GLY A 77 -14.86 -6.64 1.96
N GLU A 78 -13.78 -6.23 2.63
CA GLU A 78 -13.69 -6.33 4.10
C GLU A 78 -14.77 -5.49 4.76
N ASP A 79 -14.99 -4.26 4.32
CA ASP A 79 -16.01 -3.35 4.83
C ASP A 79 -17.45 -3.81 4.55
N GLN A 80 -17.64 -4.67 3.55
CA GLN A 80 -18.96 -5.24 3.21
C GLN A 80 -19.26 -6.53 3.96
N SER A 81 -18.36 -6.97 4.84
CA SER A 81 -18.51 -8.22 5.59
C SER A 81 -19.64 -8.11 6.62
N ARG A 82 -20.64 -8.98 6.50
CA ARG A 82 -21.77 -9.07 7.43
C ARG A 82 -21.55 -10.09 8.55
N VAL A 83 -20.31 -10.45 8.83
CA VAL A 83 -19.95 -11.43 9.87
C VAL A 83 -20.00 -10.73 11.23
N HIS A 84 -20.96 -11.10 12.06
CA HIS A 84 -21.16 -10.50 13.40
C HIS A 84 -20.35 -11.22 14.49
N ASN A 85 -19.99 -12.49 14.28
CA ASN A 85 -19.18 -13.22 15.26
C ASN A 85 -17.72 -12.72 15.23
N SER A 86 -17.25 -12.19 16.34
CA SER A 86 -15.92 -11.56 16.45
C SER A 86 -14.76 -12.51 16.14
N LYS A 87 -14.85 -13.78 16.56
CA LYS A 87 -13.81 -14.79 16.29
C LYS A 87 -13.74 -15.11 14.79
N THR A 88 -14.91 -15.27 14.16
CA THR A 88 -15.00 -15.54 12.71
C THR A 88 -14.56 -14.33 11.90
N ALA A 89 -14.95 -13.12 12.31
CA ALA A 89 -14.53 -11.88 11.67
C ALA A 89 -13.00 -11.71 11.74
N PHE A 90 -12.40 -11.97 12.90
CA PHE A 90 -10.96 -11.93 13.08
C PHE A 90 -10.23 -12.95 12.19
N ALA A 91 -10.68 -14.21 12.18
CA ALA A 91 -10.09 -15.25 11.34
C ALA A 91 -10.19 -14.88 9.85
N LEU A 92 -11.34 -14.38 9.40
CA LEU A 92 -11.56 -13.97 8.02
C LEU A 92 -10.67 -12.78 7.63
N SER A 93 -10.50 -11.79 8.51
CA SER A 93 -9.60 -10.65 8.32
C SER A 93 -8.14 -11.12 8.18
N LEU A 94 -7.72 -12.09 9.01
CA LEU A 94 -6.39 -12.67 8.92
C LEU A 94 -6.15 -13.37 7.57
N PHE A 95 -7.10 -14.19 7.13
CA PHE A 95 -7.02 -14.85 5.81
C PHE A 95 -6.96 -13.83 4.66
N ARG A 96 -7.76 -12.76 4.71
CA ARG A 96 -7.71 -11.69 3.70
C ARG A 96 -6.34 -11.04 3.64
N ARG A 97 -5.71 -10.75 4.78
CA ARG A 97 -4.34 -10.19 4.83
C ARG A 97 -3.31 -11.12 4.22
N VAL A 98 -3.39 -12.43 4.52
CA VAL A 98 -2.53 -13.45 3.91
C VAL A 98 -2.69 -13.45 2.39
N VAL A 99 -3.91 -13.45 1.87
CA VAL A 99 -4.19 -13.40 0.42
C VAL A 99 -3.61 -12.13 -0.21
N VAL A 100 -3.76 -10.98 0.44
CA VAL A 100 -3.18 -9.72 -0.06
C VAL A 100 -1.66 -9.78 -0.06
N SER A 101 -1.03 -10.34 0.97
CA SER A 101 0.43 -10.50 1.03
C SER A 101 0.94 -11.37 -0.12
N PHE A 102 0.31 -12.51 -0.40
CA PHE A 102 0.63 -13.33 -1.56
C PHE A 102 0.44 -12.58 -2.88
N ALA A 103 -0.65 -11.84 -3.00
CA ALA A 103 -0.90 -11.03 -4.19
C ALA A 103 0.21 -9.98 -4.40
N GLN A 104 0.70 -9.34 -3.34
CA GLN A 104 1.78 -8.35 -3.43
C GLN A 104 3.10 -9.01 -3.87
N VAL A 105 3.49 -10.14 -3.27
CA VAL A 105 4.68 -10.90 -3.70
C VAL A 105 4.59 -11.27 -5.18
N TRP A 106 3.44 -11.81 -5.61
CA TRP A 106 3.23 -12.15 -7.01
C TRP A 106 3.31 -10.94 -7.95
N LEU A 107 2.76 -9.80 -7.53
CA LEU A 107 2.83 -8.55 -8.29
C LEU A 107 4.26 -8.03 -8.41
N GLU A 108 5.06 -8.15 -7.36
CA GLU A 108 6.46 -7.74 -7.36
C GLU A 108 7.31 -8.61 -8.29
N GLU A 109 7.15 -9.93 -8.24
CA GLU A 109 7.83 -10.83 -9.17
C GLU A 109 7.43 -10.54 -10.64
N ARG A 110 6.16 -10.27 -10.88
CA ARG A 110 5.69 -9.85 -12.20
C ARG A 110 6.32 -8.55 -12.69
N ARG A 111 6.55 -7.59 -11.80
CA ARG A 111 7.19 -6.31 -12.14
C ARG A 111 8.68 -6.48 -12.41
N LYS A 112 9.35 -7.39 -11.73
CA LYS A 112 10.75 -7.74 -12.02
C LYS A 112 10.89 -8.27 -13.45
N ILE A 113 9.97 -9.14 -13.90
CA ILE A 113 9.97 -9.70 -15.25
C ILE A 113 9.53 -8.66 -16.30
N ASN A 114 8.51 -7.87 -15.97
CA ASN A 114 7.98 -6.82 -16.86
C ASN A 114 7.66 -5.54 -16.07
N PRO A 115 8.60 -4.57 -16.02
CA PRO A 115 8.41 -3.32 -15.28
C PRO A 115 7.21 -2.49 -15.71
N ARG A 116 6.75 -2.64 -16.96
CA ARG A 116 5.56 -1.95 -17.51
C ARG A 116 4.26 -2.67 -17.19
N SER A 117 4.29 -3.79 -16.47
CA SER A 117 3.08 -4.55 -16.14
C SER A 117 2.12 -3.75 -15.28
N ARG A 118 0.89 -3.56 -15.79
CA ARG A 118 -0.24 -2.94 -15.05
C ARG A 118 -1.09 -3.99 -14.35
N THR A 119 -0.48 -5.05 -13.87
CA THR A 119 -1.19 -6.12 -13.15
C THR A 119 -1.57 -5.61 -11.74
N THR A 120 -2.78 -5.94 -11.30
CA THR A 120 -3.38 -5.51 -10.03
C THR A 120 -3.78 -6.69 -9.16
N THR A 121 -4.01 -6.46 -7.87
CA THR A 121 -4.55 -7.45 -6.92
C THR A 121 -5.85 -8.09 -7.43
N ARG A 122 -6.73 -7.29 -8.07
CA ARG A 122 -7.96 -7.79 -8.70
C ARG A 122 -7.69 -8.79 -9.83
N LYS A 123 -6.65 -8.56 -10.64
CA LYS A 123 -6.23 -9.52 -11.68
C LYS A 123 -5.66 -10.80 -11.07
N PHE A 124 -4.91 -10.70 -9.98
CA PHE A 124 -4.46 -11.84 -9.20
C PHE A 124 -5.66 -12.67 -8.73
N GLN A 125 -6.61 -12.05 -8.04
CA GLN A 125 -7.81 -12.72 -7.54
C GLN A 125 -8.59 -13.41 -8.67
N LYS A 126 -8.86 -12.73 -9.79
CA LYS A 126 -9.53 -13.33 -10.94
C LYS A 126 -8.77 -14.54 -11.50
N ARG A 127 -7.44 -14.50 -11.53
CA ARG A 127 -6.62 -15.60 -12.05
C ARG A 127 -6.75 -16.87 -11.23
N PHE A 128 -6.82 -16.75 -9.90
CA PHE A 128 -6.87 -17.88 -9.00
C PHE A 128 -8.29 -18.33 -8.62
N ARG A 129 -9.27 -17.42 -8.71
CA ARG A 129 -10.67 -17.74 -8.39
C ARG A 129 -11.44 -18.38 -9.56
N HIS A 130 -11.23 -17.90 -10.77
CA HIS A 130 -12.10 -18.23 -11.91
C HIS A 130 -11.44 -19.14 -12.97
N ARG A 131 -10.19 -19.52 -12.85
CA ARG A 131 -9.53 -20.43 -13.77
C ARG A 131 -9.58 -21.87 -13.26
N LYS A 132 -9.83 -22.83 -14.18
CA LYS A 132 -9.66 -24.27 -13.91
C LYS A 132 -8.28 -24.52 -13.28
N GLY A 133 -8.22 -25.20 -12.13
CA GLY A 133 -6.99 -25.44 -11.39
C GLY A 133 -6.41 -24.20 -10.68
N GLY A 134 -7.20 -23.13 -10.50
CA GLY A 134 -6.74 -21.92 -9.80
C GLY A 134 -6.43 -22.15 -8.32
N PRO A 135 -7.31 -22.80 -7.56
CA PRO A 135 -7.07 -23.10 -6.14
C PRO A 135 -5.85 -24.01 -5.96
N GLU A 136 -5.71 -25.06 -6.78
CA GLU A 136 -4.59 -26.01 -6.73
C GLU A 136 -3.26 -25.30 -7.02
N ARG A 137 -3.25 -24.37 -7.99
CA ARG A 137 -2.07 -23.55 -8.30
C ARG A 137 -1.72 -22.60 -7.17
N LEU A 138 -2.73 -22.01 -6.52
CA LEU A 138 -2.50 -21.15 -5.35
C LEU A 138 -1.92 -21.97 -4.21
N GLN A 139 -2.46 -23.16 -3.96
CA GLN A 139 -1.95 -24.09 -2.97
C GLN A 139 -0.50 -24.51 -3.27
N ALA A 140 -0.19 -24.87 -4.51
CA ALA A 140 1.16 -25.20 -4.94
C ALA A 140 2.14 -24.02 -4.73
N LEU A 141 1.70 -22.80 -4.97
CA LEU A 141 2.49 -21.60 -4.69
C LEU A 141 2.77 -21.42 -3.20
N ILE A 142 1.75 -21.59 -2.34
CA ILE A 142 1.87 -21.44 -0.89
C ILE A 142 2.86 -22.44 -0.30
N PHE A 143 2.81 -23.68 -0.74
CA PHE A 143 3.64 -24.77 -0.22
C PHE A 143 4.99 -24.94 -0.95
N SER A 144 5.21 -24.18 -2.02
CA SER A 144 6.47 -24.23 -2.74
C SER A 144 7.58 -23.54 -1.97
N LYS A 145 8.65 -24.27 -1.70
CA LYS A 145 9.90 -23.75 -1.15
C LYS A 145 10.78 -23.08 -2.21
N SER A 146 10.43 -23.16 -3.49
CA SER A 146 11.21 -22.65 -4.60
C SER A 146 10.78 -21.23 -4.98
N PRO A 147 11.70 -20.25 -5.03
CA PRO A 147 11.42 -18.91 -5.55
C PRO A 147 10.90 -18.91 -6.99
N ASN A 148 11.25 -19.93 -7.78
CA ASN A 148 10.84 -20.07 -9.17
C ASN A 148 9.39 -20.54 -9.34
N ALA A 149 8.76 -21.12 -8.31
CA ALA A 149 7.35 -21.53 -8.37
C ALA A 149 6.41 -20.33 -8.55
N TRP A 150 6.85 -19.14 -8.17
CA TRP A 150 6.13 -17.88 -8.37
C TRP A 150 6.20 -17.38 -9.83
N ARG A 151 7.10 -17.97 -10.64
CA ARG A 151 7.17 -17.76 -12.08
C ARG A 151 6.13 -18.64 -12.76
N LEU A 152 4.90 -18.17 -12.85
CA LEU A 152 3.87 -18.88 -13.59
C LEU A 152 4.25 -18.96 -15.07
N PRO A 153 4.06 -20.12 -15.72
CA PRO A 153 4.24 -20.22 -17.17
C PRO A 153 3.34 -19.22 -17.89
N LYS A 154 3.80 -18.80 -19.06
CA LYS A 154 3.14 -17.82 -19.94
C LYS A 154 1.72 -18.21 -20.31
#